data_c5ba1334d20e1dffdb4e8766298b1f78
#
_entry.id   c5ba1334d20e1dffdb4e8766298b1f78
#
_cell.length_a   1.000
_cell.length_b   1.000
_cell.length_c   1.000
_cell.angle_alpha   90.00
_cell.angle_beta   90.00
_cell.angle_gamma   90.00
#
_symmetry.space_group_name_H-M   'P 1'
#
loop_
_entity.id
_entity.type
_entity.pdbx_description
1 polymer ?
#
loop_
_entity_poly.entity_id
_entity_poly.type
_entity_poly.pdbx_seq_one_letter_code
_entity_poly.pdbx_strand_id
1 'polypeptide(L)'
;ITGSGKSTLAASIYRFCLDTDPDRKVTTTEDPIEFVLGRAGDVLLPTQLQIGRDVPSYAEGIRAHLRRAPSIIGVGEMRDLETFQAGVLAGQLGHFNLSTLHIHSPGEAIPRCLTMVPSEMREATARDLLGVLQYIVVQKLLRTTDGKRQAVREYILFDDPLRAQLAGMPYTQWGQHIDGIIRTEQRRFADHAWRLYQGNRIDRRELAVAMSASQLRELEKRDRS
;
A
#
# COMPACT_ATOMS: atom_id res chain seq x y z
N ILE A 1 -6.20 8.41 1.26
CA ILE A 1 -6.96 9.61 0.87
C ILE A 1 -7.56 9.35 -0.50
N THR A 2 -8.84 9.67 -0.70
CA THR A 2 -9.50 9.59 -2.00
C THR A 2 -8.77 10.48 -3.01
N GLY A 3 -8.63 10.03 -4.27
CA GLY A 3 -7.94 10.80 -5.31
C GLY A 3 -6.41 10.81 -5.23
N SER A 4 -5.79 10.02 -4.35
CA SER A 4 -4.32 9.90 -4.27
C SER A 4 -3.70 8.97 -5.30
N GLY A 5 -4.52 8.33 -6.18
CA GLY A 5 -4.07 7.43 -7.23
C GLY A 5 -3.80 5.99 -6.76
N LYS A 6 -4.45 5.51 -5.69
CA LYS A 6 -4.32 4.13 -5.19
C LYS A 6 -4.71 3.10 -6.25
N SER A 7 -5.91 3.24 -6.83
CA SER A 7 -6.41 2.32 -7.87
C SER A 7 -5.50 2.29 -9.10
N THR A 8 -4.98 3.46 -9.52
CA THR A 8 -4.00 3.55 -10.60
C THR A 8 -2.70 2.84 -10.27
N LEU A 9 -2.20 3.00 -9.03
CA LEU A 9 -0.98 2.32 -8.57
C LEU A 9 -1.19 0.80 -8.53
N ALA A 10 -2.31 0.33 -7.96
CA ALA A 10 -2.64 -1.09 -7.91
C ALA A 10 -2.75 -1.70 -9.31
N ALA A 11 -3.51 -1.06 -10.22
CA ALA A 11 -3.62 -1.50 -11.61
C ALA A 11 -2.25 -1.54 -12.32
N SER A 12 -1.37 -0.56 -12.06
CA SER A 12 -0.01 -0.53 -12.62
C SER A 12 0.85 -1.68 -12.10
N ILE A 13 0.73 -2.04 -10.81
CA ILE A 13 1.43 -3.19 -10.22
C ILE A 13 0.95 -4.49 -10.87
N TYR A 14 -0.38 -4.70 -10.99
CA TYR A 14 -0.93 -5.89 -11.63
C TYR A 14 -0.47 -6.00 -13.09
N ARG A 15 -0.53 -4.91 -13.84
CA ARG A 15 -0.04 -4.92 -15.24
C ARG A 15 1.44 -5.19 -15.32
N PHE A 16 2.26 -4.57 -14.48
CA PHE A 16 3.70 -4.85 -14.43
C PHE A 16 3.97 -6.35 -14.17
N CYS A 17 3.24 -6.97 -13.25
CA CYS A 17 3.39 -8.40 -12.97
C CYS A 17 3.00 -9.27 -14.17
N LEU A 18 1.89 -8.94 -14.86
CA LEU A 18 1.44 -9.67 -16.06
C LEU A 18 2.40 -9.47 -17.24
N ASP A 19 2.93 -8.26 -17.41
CA ASP A 19 3.86 -7.94 -18.50
C ASP A 19 5.26 -8.55 -18.27
N THR A 20 5.66 -8.77 -17.00
CA THR A 20 6.96 -9.33 -16.64
C THR A 20 6.94 -10.86 -16.59
N ASP A 21 5.82 -11.45 -16.20
CA ASP A 21 5.63 -12.90 -16.06
C ASP A 21 4.22 -13.25 -16.56
N PRO A 22 4.08 -13.60 -17.85
CA PRO A 22 2.78 -13.85 -18.47
C PRO A 22 2.01 -15.04 -17.91
N ASP A 23 2.70 -15.96 -17.21
CA ASP A 23 2.10 -17.14 -16.58
C ASP A 23 1.51 -16.81 -15.18
N ARG A 24 1.68 -15.58 -14.71
CA ARG A 24 1.09 -15.14 -13.44
C ARG A 24 -0.41 -14.99 -13.53
N LYS A 25 -1.08 -15.68 -12.64
CA LYS A 25 -2.54 -15.58 -12.50
C LYS A 25 -2.91 -14.47 -11.52
N VAL A 26 -3.41 -13.35 -12.05
CA VAL A 26 -3.89 -12.21 -11.28
C VAL A 26 -5.40 -12.30 -11.10
N THR A 27 -5.86 -12.17 -9.86
CA THR A 27 -7.29 -12.12 -9.53
C THR A 27 -7.56 -10.91 -8.64
N THR A 28 -8.68 -10.20 -8.85
CA THR A 28 -9.03 -9.04 -8.03
C THR A 28 -10.50 -9.06 -7.60
N THR A 29 -10.79 -8.45 -6.44
CA THR A 29 -12.15 -8.10 -6.00
C THR A 29 -12.20 -6.61 -5.76
N GLU A 30 -13.10 -5.89 -6.42
CA GLU A 30 -13.15 -4.43 -6.47
C GLU A 30 -14.58 -3.88 -6.28
N ASP A 31 -14.72 -2.62 -5.87
CA ASP A 31 -16.00 -1.96 -5.63
C ASP A 31 -15.92 -0.45 -6.00
N PRO A 32 -16.23 -0.10 -7.27
CA PRO A 32 -16.34 -0.94 -8.47
C PRO A 32 -14.99 -1.25 -9.14
N ILE A 33 -14.99 -2.01 -10.23
CA ILE A 33 -13.82 -2.16 -11.12
C ILE A 33 -13.58 -0.83 -11.84
N GLU A 34 -12.44 -0.17 -11.53
CA GLU A 34 -12.07 1.12 -12.17
C GLU A 34 -11.24 0.93 -13.44
N PHE A 35 -10.45 -0.13 -13.52
CA PHE A 35 -9.56 -0.42 -14.64
C PHE A 35 -9.74 -1.86 -15.12
N VAL A 36 -9.96 -2.05 -16.42
CA VAL A 36 -9.92 -3.38 -17.04
C VAL A 36 -8.45 -3.76 -17.20
N LEU A 37 -8.03 -4.81 -16.52
CA LEU A 37 -6.63 -5.27 -16.50
C LEU A 37 -6.25 -6.10 -17.72
N GLY A 38 -7.19 -6.90 -18.24
CA GLY A 38 -6.94 -7.77 -19.39
C GLY A 38 -6.69 -7.00 -20.68
N ARG A 39 -5.77 -7.49 -21.50
CA ARG A 39 -5.47 -6.96 -22.83
C ARG A 39 -5.50 -8.07 -23.87
N ALA A 40 -5.74 -7.71 -25.12
CA ALA A 40 -5.58 -8.65 -26.22
C ALA A 40 -4.12 -9.14 -26.28
N GLY A 41 -3.94 -10.45 -26.33
CA GLY A 41 -2.62 -11.09 -26.34
C GLY A 41 -2.09 -11.52 -24.96
N ASP A 42 -2.78 -11.24 -23.86
CA ASP A 42 -2.43 -11.79 -22.55
C ASP A 42 -2.55 -13.33 -22.59
N VAL A 43 -1.53 -14.05 -22.10
CA VAL A 43 -1.53 -15.54 -22.01
C VAL A 43 -2.57 -16.00 -21.00
N LEU A 44 -2.60 -15.37 -19.82
CA LEU A 44 -3.63 -15.57 -18.81
C LEU A 44 -4.40 -14.27 -18.58
N LEU A 45 -5.69 -14.29 -18.88
CA LEU A 45 -6.55 -13.14 -18.59
C LEU A 45 -6.76 -13.01 -17.08
N PRO A 46 -6.56 -11.82 -16.51
CA PRO A 46 -6.88 -11.57 -15.10
C PRO A 46 -8.37 -11.76 -14.83
N THR A 47 -8.68 -12.31 -13.66
CA THR A 47 -10.07 -12.45 -13.20
C THR A 47 -10.39 -11.26 -12.28
N GLN A 48 -11.34 -10.42 -12.66
CA GLN A 48 -11.80 -9.28 -11.87
C GLN A 48 -13.24 -9.52 -11.43
N LEU A 49 -13.48 -9.56 -10.11
CA LEU A 49 -14.80 -9.68 -9.51
C LEU A 49 -15.25 -8.34 -8.93
N GLN A 50 -16.48 -7.96 -9.18
CA GLN A 50 -17.07 -6.75 -8.62
C GLN A 50 -18.04 -7.07 -7.50
N ILE A 51 -17.94 -6.34 -6.39
CA ILE A 51 -18.90 -6.43 -5.29
C ILE A 51 -20.31 -6.07 -5.79
N GLY A 52 -21.30 -6.82 -5.34
CA GLY A 52 -22.72 -6.62 -5.69
C GLY A 52 -23.12 -7.15 -7.06
N ARG A 53 -22.15 -7.44 -7.97
CA ARG A 53 -22.40 -8.07 -9.26
C ARG A 53 -21.99 -9.55 -9.28
N ASP A 54 -20.75 -9.83 -8.86
CA ASP A 54 -20.13 -11.16 -8.99
C ASP A 54 -19.98 -11.85 -7.63
N VAL A 55 -19.78 -11.09 -6.58
CA VAL A 55 -19.62 -11.56 -5.19
C VAL A 55 -20.25 -10.58 -4.20
N PRO A 56 -20.70 -11.06 -3.02
CA PRO A 56 -21.36 -10.20 -2.04
C PRO A 56 -20.39 -9.37 -1.19
N SER A 57 -19.13 -9.81 -1.02
CA SER A 57 -18.15 -9.14 -0.15
C SER A 57 -16.72 -9.39 -0.61
N TYR A 58 -15.78 -8.58 -0.08
CA TYR A 58 -14.35 -8.79 -0.31
C TYR A 58 -13.86 -10.12 0.24
N ALA A 59 -14.33 -10.52 1.43
CA ALA A 59 -13.96 -11.80 2.06
C ALA A 59 -14.38 -13.00 1.21
N GLU A 60 -15.61 -13.00 0.68
CA GLU A 60 -16.08 -14.03 -0.25
C GLU A 60 -15.29 -14.03 -1.57
N GLY A 61 -14.94 -12.85 -2.08
CA GLY A 61 -14.06 -12.72 -3.24
C GLY A 61 -12.70 -13.36 -3.02
N ILE A 62 -12.05 -13.10 -1.89
CA ILE A 62 -10.76 -13.71 -1.52
C ILE A 62 -10.90 -15.23 -1.45
N ARG A 63 -11.93 -15.77 -0.79
CA ARG A 63 -12.19 -17.22 -0.71
C ARG A 63 -12.40 -17.85 -2.09
N ALA A 64 -13.12 -17.15 -2.98
CA ALA A 64 -13.31 -17.61 -4.35
C ALA A 64 -11.99 -17.62 -5.14
N HIS A 65 -11.13 -16.63 -4.91
CA HIS A 65 -9.81 -16.55 -5.54
C HIS A 65 -8.88 -17.68 -5.07
N LEU A 66 -8.81 -17.99 -3.76
CA LEU A 66 -7.97 -19.05 -3.22
C LEU A 66 -8.20 -20.42 -3.89
N ARG A 67 -9.44 -20.71 -4.32
CA ARG A 67 -9.79 -21.94 -5.05
C ARG A 67 -9.28 -21.97 -6.50
N ARG A 68 -8.77 -20.87 -7.00
CA ARG A 68 -8.30 -20.72 -8.39
C ARG A 68 -6.77 -20.78 -8.52
N ALA A 69 -6.06 -21.04 -7.41
CA ALA A 69 -4.59 -21.05 -7.34
C ALA A 69 -3.98 -19.77 -7.98
N PRO A 70 -4.30 -18.56 -7.52
CA PRO A 70 -3.77 -17.32 -8.07
C PRO A 70 -2.32 -17.12 -7.60
N SER A 71 -1.52 -16.41 -8.39
CA SER A 71 -0.22 -15.89 -7.95
C SER A 71 -0.43 -14.58 -7.17
N ILE A 72 -1.40 -13.77 -7.60
CA ILE A 72 -1.67 -12.45 -7.03
C ILE A 72 -3.18 -12.32 -6.77
N ILE A 73 -3.52 -11.85 -5.55
CA ILE A 73 -4.87 -11.50 -5.14
C ILE A 73 -4.93 -10.00 -4.88
N GLY A 74 -5.73 -9.29 -5.66
CA GLY A 74 -6.05 -7.89 -5.43
C GLY A 74 -7.33 -7.74 -4.60
N VAL A 75 -7.28 -6.95 -3.53
CA VAL A 75 -8.44 -6.61 -2.71
C VAL A 75 -8.58 -5.09 -2.72
N GLY A 76 -9.69 -4.61 -3.25
CA GLY A 76 -9.91 -3.17 -3.41
C GLY A 76 -9.68 -2.39 -2.13
N GLU A 77 -10.25 -2.86 -1.02
CA GLU A 77 -10.06 -2.23 0.29
C GLU A 77 -10.27 -3.22 1.45
N MET A 78 -9.47 -3.09 2.52
CA MET A 78 -9.69 -3.78 3.81
C MET A 78 -10.48 -2.88 4.75
N ARG A 79 -11.79 -3.14 4.91
CA ARG A 79 -12.71 -2.33 5.73
C ARG A 79 -13.15 -3.01 7.01
N ASP A 80 -13.12 -4.33 7.05
CA ASP A 80 -13.70 -5.15 8.12
C ASP A 80 -12.78 -6.30 8.50
N LEU A 81 -13.07 -6.90 9.67
CA LEU A 81 -12.28 -7.98 10.25
C LEU A 81 -12.22 -9.22 9.33
N GLU A 82 -13.34 -9.58 8.71
CA GLU A 82 -13.44 -10.79 7.89
C GLU A 82 -12.57 -10.69 6.64
N THR A 83 -12.63 -9.53 5.95
CA THR A 83 -11.76 -9.23 4.81
C THR A 83 -10.28 -9.20 5.21
N PHE A 84 -9.96 -8.59 6.37
CA PHE A 84 -8.60 -8.53 6.88
C PHE A 84 -8.04 -9.93 7.19
N GLN A 85 -8.79 -10.76 7.91
CA GLN A 85 -8.38 -12.13 8.23
C GLN A 85 -8.20 -12.99 6.98
N ALA A 86 -9.14 -12.89 6.01
CA ALA A 86 -9.02 -13.59 4.75
C ALA A 86 -7.77 -13.15 3.96
N GLY A 87 -7.42 -11.87 3.99
CA GLY A 87 -6.21 -11.34 3.36
C GLY A 87 -4.92 -11.83 4.03
N VAL A 88 -4.87 -11.86 5.37
CA VAL A 88 -3.72 -12.41 6.11
C VAL A 88 -3.54 -13.90 5.81
N LEU A 89 -4.64 -14.67 5.85
CA LEU A 89 -4.63 -16.10 5.49
C LEU A 89 -4.12 -16.32 4.06
N ALA A 90 -4.56 -15.52 3.09
CA ALA A 90 -4.06 -15.62 1.71
C ALA A 90 -2.53 -15.42 1.65
N GLY A 91 -2.00 -14.46 2.42
CA GLY A 91 -0.56 -14.24 2.55
C GLY A 91 0.17 -15.42 3.18
N GLN A 92 -0.37 -16.02 4.26
CA GLN A 92 0.18 -17.22 4.92
C GLN A 92 0.20 -18.45 4.01
N LEU A 93 -0.76 -18.54 3.08
CA LEU A 93 -0.81 -19.58 2.05
C LEU A 93 0.15 -19.33 0.87
N GLY A 94 0.94 -18.26 0.91
CA GLY A 94 1.97 -17.96 -0.09
C GLY A 94 1.48 -17.13 -1.28
N HIS A 95 0.24 -16.61 -1.25
CA HIS A 95 -0.25 -15.72 -2.29
C HIS A 95 0.22 -14.29 -2.06
N PHE A 96 0.65 -13.59 -3.11
CA PHE A 96 0.90 -12.16 -3.04
C PHE A 96 -0.43 -11.42 -2.98
N ASN A 97 -0.76 -10.86 -1.79
CA ASN A 97 -1.99 -10.11 -1.57
C ASN A 97 -1.72 -8.61 -1.57
N LEU A 98 -2.39 -7.86 -2.47
CA LEU A 98 -2.33 -6.41 -2.54
C LEU A 98 -3.67 -5.81 -2.18
N SER A 99 -3.70 -4.95 -1.16
CA SER A 99 -4.92 -4.25 -0.73
C SER A 99 -4.68 -2.78 -0.47
N THR A 100 -5.77 -2.01 -0.35
CA THR A 100 -5.70 -0.60 0.03
C THR A 100 -6.29 -0.35 1.42
N LEU A 101 -5.75 0.68 2.08
CA LEU A 101 -6.19 1.18 3.38
C LEU A 101 -6.35 2.71 3.32
N HIS A 102 -7.19 3.27 4.20
CA HIS A 102 -7.26 4.71 4.42
C HIS A 102 -6.35 5.10 5.59
N ILE A 103 -5.12 5.47 5.29
CA ILE A 103 -4.07 5.89 6.24
C ILE A 103 -3.31 7.10 5.70
N HIS A 104 -2.58 7.79 6.59
CA HIS A 104 -1.82 9.00 6.27
C HIS A 104 -0.29 8.78 6.30
N SER A 105 0.19 7.79 7.07
CA SER A 105 1.60 7.37 7.09
C SER A 105 1.70 5.84 7.08
N PRO A 106 2.83 5.26 6.67
CA PRO A 106 3.03 3.81 6.75
C PRO A 106 2.96 3.27 8.18
N GLY A 107 3.40 4.05 9.19
CA GLY A 107 3.31 3.67 10.60
C GLY A 107 1.88 3.50 11.12
N GLU A 108 0.88 4.12 10.47
CA GLU A 108 -0.54 3.95 10.82
C GLU A 108 -1.15 2.62 10.33
N ALA A 109 -0.51 1.92 9.38
CA ALA A 109 -1.13 0.78 8.71
C ALA A 109 -1.45 -0.38 9.67
N ILE A 110 -0.46 -0.84 10.44
CA ILE A 110 -0.63 -1.95 11.37
C ILE A 110 -1.61 -1.60 12.50
N PRO A 111 -1.47 -0.46 13.22
CA PRO A 111 -2.47 -0.03 14.18
C PRO A 111 -3.88 0.04 13.58
N ARG A 112 -4.03 0.58 12.37
CA ARG A 112 -5.32 0.67 11.68
C ARG A 112 -5.95 -0.69 11.42
N CYS A 113 -5.19 -1.67 10.95
CA CYS A 113 -5.64 -3.05 10.78
C CYS A 113 -6.10 -3.64 12.13
N LEU A 114 -5.33 -3.44 13.18
CA LEU A 114 -5.63 -3.98 14.50
C LEU A 114 -6.84 -3.32 15.20
N THR A 115 -7.30 -2.14 14.74
CA THR A 115 -8.58 -1.59 15.26
C THR A 115 -9.80 -2.45 14.89
N MET A 116 -9.72 -3.25 13.83
CA MET A 116 -10.77 -4.17 13.40
C MET A 116 -10.77 -5.47 14.23
N VAL A 117 -9.71 -5.73 15.00
CA VAL A 117 -9.47 -6.98 15.73
C VAL A 117 -9.87 -6.82 17.19
N PRO A 118 -10.60 -7.78 17.80
CA PRO A 118 -10.85 -7.80 19.23
C PRO A 118 -9.56 -7.69 20.05
N SER A 119 -9.61 -6.97 21.16
CA SER A 119 -8.42 -6.60 21.95
C SER A 119 -7.55 -7.78 22.35
N GLU A 120 -8.18 -8.89 22.75
CA GLU A 120 -7.53 -10.13 23.19
C GLU A 120 -6.77 -10.86 22.07
N MET A 121 -7.11 -10.60 20.82
CA MET A 121 -6.49 -11.23 19.65
C MET A 121 -5.41 -10.37 18.99
N ARG A 122 -5.30 -9.08 19.33
CA ARG A 122 -4.47 -8.11 18.61
C ARG A 122 -2.99 -8.48 18.54
N GLU A 123 -2.44 -8.98 19.65
CA GLU A 123 -1.01 -9.33 19.66
C GLU A 123 -0.69 -10.51 18.74
N ALA A 124 -1.49 -11.57 18.79
CA ALA A 124 -1.33 -12.72 17.90
C ALA A 124 -1.51 -12.29 16.42
N THR A 125 -2.58 -11.54 16.14
CA THR A 125 -2.86 -11.05 14.79
C THR A 125 -1.79 -10.08 14.28
N ALA A 126 -1.20 -9.26 15.15
CA ALA A 126 -0.08 -8.39 14.76
C ALA A 126 1.14 -9.21 14.31
N ARG A 127 1.46 -10.30 15.01
CA ARG A 127 2.55 -11.21 14.64
C ARG A 127 2.27 -11.95 13.33
N ASP A 128 1.04 -12.44 13.13
CA ASP A 128 0.60 -13.06 11.89
C ASP A 128 0.73 -12.08 10.70
N LEU A 129 0.26 -10.84 10.87
CA LEU A 129 0.39 -9.80 9.87
C LEU A 129 1.86 -9.48 9.56
N LEU A 130 2.72 -9.35 10.59
CA LEU A 130 4.15 -9.10 10.40
C LEU A 130 4.82 -10.22 9.58
N GLY A 131 4.38 -11.46 9.76
CA GLY A 131 4.91 -12.62 9.02
C GLY A 131 4.66 -12.55 7.51
N VAL A 132 3.56 -11.92 7.09
CA VAL A 132 3.15 -11.88 5.67
C VAL A 132 3.33 -10.50 5.01
N LEU A 133 3.46 -9.43 5.80
CA LEU A 133 3.55 -8.06 5.27
C LEU A 133 4.88 -7.84 4.55
N GLN A 134 4.82 -7.43 3.29
CA GLN A 134 6.00 -7.22 2.44
C GLN A 134 6.38 -5.75 2.32
N TYR A 135 5.39 -4.87 2.12
CA TYR A 135 5.61 -3.43 2.03
C TYR A 135 4.33 -2.65 2.34
N ILE A 136 4.51 -1.41 2.75
CA ILE A 136 3.46 -0.41 2.86
C ILE A 136 3.87 0.79 2.04
N VAL A 137 2.97 1.28 1.19
CA VAL A 137 3.17 2.48 0.38
C VAL A 137 2.01 3.43 0.61
N VAL A 138 2.30 4.66 1.01
CA VAL A 138 1.32 5.74 1.07
C VAL A 138 1.65 6.75 -0.02
N GLN A 139 0.64 7.22 -0.75
CA GLN A 139 0.82 8.06 -1.93
C GLN A 139 -0.01 9.34 -1.86
N LYS A 140 0.57 10.43 -2.33
CA LYS A 140 -0.10 11.71 -2.66
C LYS A 140 0.21 12.10 -4.10
N LEU A 141 -0.65 12.89 -4.70
CA LEU A 141 -0.44 13.47 -6.03
C LEU A 141 -0.19 14.97 -5.91
N LEU A 142 0.93 15.43 -6.47
CA LEU A 142 1.28 16.85 -6.58
C LEU A 142 1.10 17.33 -8.02
N ARG A 143 0.79 18.60 -8.21
CA ARG A 143 0.74 19.22 -9.53
C ARG A 143 2.17 19.54 -10.00
N THR A 144 2.46 19.19 -11.22
CA THR A 144 3.75 19.51 -11.85
C THR A 144 3.69 20.84 -12.61
N THR A 145 4.86 21.43 -12.85
CA THR A 145 4.99 22.70 -13.58
C THR A 145 4.49 22.62 -15.03
N ASP A 146 4.43 21.41 -15.62
CA ASP A 146 3.87 21.14 -16.95
C ASP A 146 2.36 20.83 -16.93
N GLY A 147 1.68 21.09 -15.80
CA GLY A 147 0.23 20.92 -15.65
C GLY A 147 -0.24 19.47 -15.41
N LYS A 148 0.66 18.51 -15.28
CA LYS A 148 0.35 17.11 -14.98
C LYS A 148 0.31 16.85 -13.47
N ARG A 149 0.27 15.56 -13.09
CA ARG A 149 0.37 15.10 -11.71
C ARG A 149 1.55 14.16 -11.54
N GLN A 150 2.28 14.35 -10.45
CA GLN A 150 3.37 13.48 -10.03
C GLN A 150 3.05 12.83 -8.69
N ALA A 151 3.18 11.52 -8.62
CA ALA A 151 3.04 10.81 -7.36
C ALA A 151 4.26 11.00 -6.48
N VAL A 152 4.04 11.39 -5.22
CA VAL A 152 5.05 11.32 -4.15
C VAL A 152 4.64 10.22 -3.17
N ARG A 153 5.62 9.49 -2.62
CA ARG A 153 5.37 8.31 -1.82
C ARG A 153 6.20 8.32 -0.54
N GLU A 154 5.57 7.86 0.53
CA GLU A 154 6.24 7.32 1.72
C GLU A 154 6.09 5.81 1.69
N TYR A 155 7.15 5.07 2.00
CA TYR A 155 7.09 3.63 1.96
C TYR A 155 8.09 2.97 2.91
N ILE A 156 7.77 1.75 3.30
CA ILE A 156 8.62 0.86 4.08
C ILE A 156 8.57 -0.54 3.47
N LEU A 157 9.71 -1.22 3.43
CA LEU A 157 9.85 -2.62 3.06
C LEU A 157 10.08 -3.44 4.32
N PHE A 158 9.43 -4.57 4.44
CA PHE A 158 9.55 -5.47 5.58
C PHE A 158 10.56 -6.57 5.23
N ASP A 159 11.83 -6.25 5.39
CA ASP A 159 12.93 -7.21 5.29
C ASP A 159 13.18 -7.95 6.62
N ASP A 160 14.05 -8.94 6.63
CA ASP A 160 14.35 -9.73 7.82
C ASP A 160 14.89 -8.90 9.00
N PRO A 161 15.80 -7.90 8.79
CA PRO A 161 16.23 -7.03 9.85
C PRO A 161 15.09 -6.24 10.51
N LEU A 162 14.20 -5.64 9.71
CA LEU A 162 13.04 -4.91 10.24
C LEU A 162 12.08 -5.83 10.98
N ARG A 163 11.79 -7.02 10.42
CA ARG A 163 10.94 -8.00 11.09
C ARG A 163 11.51 -8.40 12.45
N ALA A 164 12.81 -8.65 12.55
CA ALA A 164 13.48 -8.99 13.80
C ALA A 164 13.38 -7.85 14.84
N GLN A 165 13.57 -6.60 14.41
CA GLN A 165 13.41 -5.42 15.28
C GLN A 165 11.99 -5.31 15.82
N LEU A 166 10.98 -5.41 14.94
CA LEU A 166 9.56 -5.31 15.33
C LEU A 166 9.14 -6.48 16.22
N ALA A 167 9.59 -7.70 15.94
CA ALA A 167 9.30 -8.87 16.79
C ALA A 167 9.87 -8.75 18.21
N GLY A 168 10.96 -7.99 18.38
CA GLY A 168 11.60 -7.73 19.66
C GLY A 168 10.94 -6.64 20.53
N MET A 169 9.88 -5.98 20.05
CA MET A 169 9.20 -4.90 20.76
C MET A 169 7.68 -5.09 20.78
N PRO A 170 6.94 -4.45 21.73
CA PRO A 170 5.48 -4.46 21.74
C PRO A 170 4.89 -3.90 20.42
N TYR A 171 3.86 -4.56 19.89
CA TYR A 171 3.23 -4.15 18.63
C TYR A 171 2.68 -2.71 18.67
N THR A 172 2.36 -2.21 19.84
CA THR A 172 1.89 -0.83 20.05
C THR A 172 2.95 0.24 19.72
N GLN A 173 4.23 -0.13 19.67
CA GLN A 173 5.34 0.74 19.33
C GLN A 173 5.76 0.65 17.86
N TRP A 174 5.26 -0.33 17.12
CA TRP A 174 5.68 -0.58 15.73
C TRP A 174 5.44 0.61 14.81
N GLY A 175 4.30 1.28 14.94
CA GLY A 175 3.99 2.45 14.11
C GLY A 175 5.01 3.57 14.26
N GLN A 176 5.35 3.92 15.49
CA GLN A 176 6.36 4.96 15.77
C GLN A 176 7.75 4.55 15.28
N HIS A 177 8.12 3.29 15.45
CA HIS A 177 9.41 2.76 14.98
C HIS A 177 9.52 2.84 13.44
N ILE A 178 8.47 2.42 12.72
CA ILE A 178 8.37 2.49 11.25
C ILE A 178 8.53 3.94 10.77
N ASP A 179 7.78 4.89 11.34
CA ASP A 179 7.87 6.30 10.97
C ASP A 179 9.27 6.88 11.29
N GLY A 180 9.94 6.39 12.33
CA GLY A 180 11.33 6.70 12.65
C GLY A 180 12.30 6.26 11.55
N ILE A 181 12.20 5.02 11.08
CA ILE A 181 13.02 4.49 9.98
C ILE A 181 12.80 5.30 8.70
N ILE A 182 11.53 5.55 8.32
CA ILE A 182 11.19 6.33 7.12
C ILE A 182 11.84 7.72 7.16
N ARG A 183 11.86 8.35 8.34
CA ARG A 183 12.53 9.64 8.55
C ARG A 183 14.03 9.54 8.35
N THR A 184 14.67 8.56 8.98
CA THR A 184 16.13 8.36 8.93
C THR A 184 16.59 8.04 7.51
N GLU A 185 15.83 7.23 6.77
CA GLU A 185 16.15 6.85 5.40
C GLU A 185 15.69 7.85 4.33
N GLN A 186 15.15 9.00 4.74
CA GLN A 186 14.68 10.06 3.85
C GLN A 186 13.63 9.60 2.81
N ARG A 187 12.69 8.76 3.26
CA ARG A 187 11.61 8.21 2.44
C ARG A 187 10.26 8.87 2.71
N ARG A 188 10.23 10.05 3.38
CA ARG A 188 8.99 10.82 3.65
C ARG A 188 8.46 11.48 2.37
N PHE A 189 7.18 11.82 2.36
CA PHE A 189 6.61 12.72 1.34
C PHE A 189 7.43 14.00 1.19
N ALA A 190 7.83 14.59 2.32
CA ALA A 190 8.64 15.79 2.36
C ALA A 190 9.95 15.63 1.58
N ASP A 191 10.68 14.55 1.79
CA ASP A 191 11.95 14.30 1.11
C ASP A 191 11.76 14.07 -0.40
N HIS A 192 10.68 13.38 -0.81
CA HIS A 192 10.37 13.18 -2.21
C HIS A 192 9.93 14.48 -2.90
N ALA A 193 9.01 15.24 -2.27
CA ALA A 193 8.55 16.52 -2.81
C ALA A 193 9.69 17.54 -2.89
N TRP A 194 10.59 17.56 -1.89
CA TRP A 194 11.76 18.44 -1.90
C TRP A 194 12.67 18.18 -3.10
N ARG A 195 12.98 16.91 -3.40
CA ARG A 195 13.74 16.55 -4.62
C ARG A 195 13.07 16.99 -5.91
N LEU A 196 11.73 16.88 -6.00
CA LEU A 196 10.97 17.37 -7.17
C LEU A 196 11.02 18.88 -7.30
N TYR A 197 10.96 19.61 -6.18
CA TYR A 197 11.07 21.06 -6.16
C TYR A 197 12.46 21.52 -6.59
N GLN A 198 13.53 20.93 -6.05
CA GLN A 198 14.91 21.22 -6.47
C GLN A 198 15.14 20.94 -7.97
N GLY A 199 14.47 19.90 -8.51
CA GLY A 199 14.48 19.57 -9.94
C GLY A 199 13.52 20.41 -10.79
N ASN A 200 12.93 21.50 -10.27
CA ASN A 200 11.97 22.37 -10.97
C ASN A 200 10.73 21.62 -11.53
N ARG A 201 10.39 20.46 -10.97
CA ARG A 201 9.25 19.64 -11.40
C ARG A 201 7.92 20.07 -10.77
N ILE A 202 7.97 20.71 -9.60
CA ILE A 202 6.80 21.24 -8.89
C ILE A 202 7.08 22.66 -8.38
N ASP A 203 6.01 23.44 -8.19
CA ASP A 203 6.09 24.76 -7.58
C ASP A 203 6.23 24.69 -6.06
N ARG A 204 6.79 25.76 -5.44
CA ARG A 204 6.93 25.87 -3.97
C ARG A 204 5.61 25.66 -3.21
N ARG A 205 4.46 26.13 -3.76
CA ARG A 205 3.14 25.97 -3.14
C ARG A 205 2.73 24.49 -3.00
N GLU A 206 3.20 23.60 -3.88
CA GLU A 206 2.91 22.16 -3.81
C GLU A 206 3.62 21.48 -2.62
N LEU A 207 4.69 22.08 -2.07
CA LEU A 207 5.36 21.56 -0.88
C LEU A 207 4.41 21.53 0.33
N ALA A 208 3.48 22.51 0.46
CA ALA A 208 2.50 22.54 1.55
C ALA A 208 1.50 21.34 1.51
N VAL A 209 1.33 20.68 0.36
CA VAL A 209 0.51 19.47 0.23
C VAL A 209 1.25 18.24 0.79
N ALA A 210 2.57 18.22 0.65
CA ALA A 210 3.40 17.07 1.00
C ALA A 210 4.01 17.16 2.40
N MET A 211 4.23 18.36 2.95
CA MET A 211 4.97 18.56 4.18
C MET A 211 4.42 19.70 5.04
N SER A 212 4.74 19.66 6.32
CA SER A 212 4.48 20.75 7.27
C SER A 212 5.53 21.87 7.14
N ALA A 213 5.23 23.05 7.69
CA ALA A 213 6.18 24.16 7.74
C ALA A 213 7.46 23.84 8.53
N SER A 214 7.39 22.96 9.54
CA SER A 214 8.56 22.51 10.30
C SER A 214 9.47 21.60 9.46
N GLN A 215 8.89 20.66 8.69
CA GLN A 215 9.62 19.81 7.78
C GLN A 215 10.29 20.60 6.65
N LEU A 216 9.60 21.62 6.12
CA LEU A 216 10.19 22.50 5.11
C LEU A 216 11.44 23.21 5.66
N ARG A 217 11.34 23.81 6.87
CA ARG A 217 12.52 24.45 7.51
C ARG A 217 13.66 23.48 7.78
N GLU A 218 13.36 22.23 8.16
CA GLU A 218 14.35 21.18 8.34
C GLU A 218 15.13 20.92 7.04
N LEU A 219 14.41 20.77 5.92
CA LEU A 219 15.00 20.51 4.61
C LEU A 219 15.80 21.71 4.07
N GLU A 220 15.29 22.94 4.21
CA GLU A 220 16.01 24.16 3.84
C GLU A 220 17.32 24.36 4.62
N LYS A 221 17.36 23.96 5.90
CA LYS A 221 18.60 23.98 6.70
C LYS A 221 19.61 22.94 6.24
N ARG A 222 19.14 21.73 5.95
CA ARG A 222 19.98 20.62 5.48
C ARG A 222 20.70 20.95 4.16
N ASP A 223 20.04 21.67 3.25
CA ASP A 223 20.63 22.05 1.97
C ASP A 223 21.67 23.18 2.07
N ARG A 224 21.69 23.90 3.19
CA ARG A 224 22.65 24.99 3.44
C ARG A 224 23.92 24.54 4.19
N SER A 225 23.90 23.31 4.70
CA SER A 225 25.00 22.68 5.43
C SER A 225 25.84 21.77 4.54
#